data_6a12a56329e63bd4aaea33fa6ceea348
#
_entry.id   6a12a56329e63bd4aaea33fa6ceea348
#
_cell.length_a   1.000
_cell.length_b   1.000
_cell.length_c   1.000
_cell.angle_alpha   90.00
_cell.angle_beta   90.00
_cell.angle_gamma   90.00
#
_symmetry.space_group_name_H-M   'P 1'
#
loop_
_entity.id
_entity.type
_entity.pdbx_description
1 polymer ?
#
loop_
_entity_poly.entity_id
_entity_poly.type
_entity_poly.pdbx_seq_one_letter_code
_entity_poly.pdbx_strand_id
1 'polypeptide(L)'
;DFYFLNYEQHDPYELLCRYFSELLDMVTWGQFDSLAHLTYPLRYMPKDVEITPFADAIDRVFRALIQKQIALEVNASGFRQEIGESLPGEALLRRYYQLGGRLITMGADAHVPADTGSFIPRTCSMLRRMGFTEYSVYRGRRPCPVPLGEEYEGKEERSLT
;
A
#
# COMPACT_ATOMS: atom_id res chain seq x y z
N ASP A 1 -16.89 -0.24 -7.99
CA ASP A 1 -15.98 -1.01 -7.14
C ASP A 1 -15.43 -2.20 -7.93
N PHE A 2 -14.10 -2.40 -7.91
CA PHE A 2 -13.38 -3.48 -8.64
C PHE A 2 -13.87 -4.87 -8.27
N TYR A 3 -14.41 -5.08 -7.09
CA TYR A 3 -14.99 -6.36 -6.65
C TYR A 3 -16.18 -6.82 -7.50
N PHE A 4 -16.98 -5.89 -8.03
CA PHE A 4 -18.20 -6.18 -8.79
C PHE A 4 -18.01 -6.19 -10.30
N LEU A 5 -16.78 -5.95 -10.79
CA LEU A 5 -16.52 -5.90 -12.24
C LEU A 5 -16.40 -7.30 -12.83
N ASN A 6 -16.98 -7.45 -14.00
CA ASN A 6 -16.76 -8.64 -14.86
C ASN A 6 -15.56 -8.38 -15.78
N TYR A 7 -14.43 -8.98 -15.49
CA TYR A 7 -13.18 -8.81 -16.25
C TYR A 7 -13.17 -9.51 -17.61
N GLU A 8 -14.20 -10.29 -17.95
CA GLU A 8 -14.42 -10.77 -19.32
C GLU A 8 -14.99 -9.67 -20.24
N GLN A 9 -15.62 -8.64 -19.63
CA GLN A 9 -16.26 -7.53 -20.34
C GLN A 9 -15.48 -6.21 -20.24
N HIS A 10 -14.51 -6.14 -19.35
CA HIS A 10 -13.73 -4.94 -19.08
C HIS A 10 -12.24 -5.26 -19.15
N ASP A 11 -11.51 -4.52 -19.98
CA ASP A 11 -10.05 -4.63 -20.05
C ASP A 11 -9.42 -4.12 -18.72
N PRO A 12 -8.73 -5.00 -17.97
CA PRO A 12 -8.09 -4.61 -16.72
C PRO A 12 -7.01 -3.53 -16.91
N TYR A 13 -6.35 -3.49 -18.07
CA TYR A 13 -5.32 -2.48 -18.36
C TYR A 13 -5.93 -1.09 -18.59
N GLU A 14 -7.06 -0.98 -19.28
CA GLU A 14 -7.80 0.27 -19.40
C GLU A 14 -8.28 0.77 -18.03
N LEU A 15 -8.80 -0.15 -17.19
CA LEU A 15 -9.22 0.19 -15.83
C LEU A 15 -8.07 0.71 -14.97
N LEU A 16 -6.90 0.07 -15.03
CA LEU A 16 -5.71 0.51 -14.29
C LEU A 16 -5.17 1.85 -14.80
N CYS A 17 -5.21 2.09 -16.11
CA CYS A 17 -4.82 3.36 -16.70
C CYS A 17 -5.66 4.52 -16.12
N ARG A 18 -6.97 4.35 -16.11
CA ARG A 18 -7.90 5.33 -15.51
C ARG A 18 -7.68 5.46 -14.01
N TYR A 19 -7.53 4.36 -13.30
CA TYR A 19 -7.31 4.33 -11.86
C TYR A 19 -6.08 5.14 -11.45
N PHE A 20 -4.91 4.93 -12.09
CA PHE A 20 -3.71 5.68 -11.76
C PHE A 20 -3.79 7.15 -12.17
N SER A 21 -4.54 7.47 -13.24
CA SER A 21 -4.81 8.87 -13.60
C SER A 21 -5.66 9.56 -12.52
N GLU A 22 -6.73 8.93 -12.08
CA GLU A 22 -7.60 9.45 -11.02
C GLU A 22 -6.87 9.58 -9.67
N LEU A 23 -5.98 8.62 -9.35
CA LEU A 23 -5.12 8.72 -8.17
C LEU A 23 -4.18 9.93 -8.23
N LEU A 24 -3.59 10.18 -9.39
CA LEU A 24 -2.71 11.34 -9.57
C LEU A 24 -3.49 12.65 -9.40
N ASP A 25 -4.69 12.75 -9.95
CA ASP A 25 -5.57 13.91 -9.79
C ASP A 25 -5.95 14.11 -8.33
N MET A 26 -6.33 13.04 -7.63
CA MET A 26 -6.66 13.06 -6.20
C MET A 26 -5.47 13.51 -5.35
N VAL A 27 -4.28 12.97 -5.59
CA VAL A 27 -3.05 13.38 -4.88
C VAL A 27 -2.70 14.83 -5.21
N THR A 28 -2.91 15.27 -6.45
CA THR A 28 -2.69 16.66 -6.86
C THR A 28 -3.64 17.62 -6.14
N TRP A 29 -4.90 17.24 -5.95
CA TRP A 29 -5.83 17.99 -5.10
C TRP A 29 -5.35 18.05 -3.64
N GLY A 30 -4.91 16.93 -3.04
CA GLY A 30 -4.08 16.90 -1.83
C GLY A 30 -4.76 17.26 -0.51
N GLN A 31 -6.08 17.15 -0.39
CA GLN A 31 -6.83 17.50 0.84
C GLN A 31 -7.03 16.30 1.78
N PHE A 32 -6.06 15.38 1.83
CA PHE A 32 -6.05 14.20 2.71
C PHE A 32 -4.64 13.92 3.23
N ASP A 33 -4.51 13.07 4.26
CA ASP A 33 -3.26 12.87 4.99
C ASP A 33 -2.50 11.60 4.56
N SER A 34 -3.21 10.57 4.12
CA SER A 34 -2.62 9.30 3.70
C SER A 34 -3.36 8.69 2.52
N LEU A 35 -2.63 8.22 1.50
CA LEU A 35 -3.16 7.46 0.38
C LEU A 35 -3.23 5.98 0.78
N ALA A 36 -4.45 5.46 0.88
CA ALA A 36 -4.71 4.07 1.24
C ALA A 36 -4.43 3.10 0.08
N HIS A 37 -3.97 1.88 0.40
CA HIS A 37 -3.90 0.67 -0.45
C HIS A 37 -3.73 0.96 -1.96
N LEU A 38 -2.65 1.61 -2.37
CA LEU A 38 -2.37 2.07 -3.75
C LEU A 38 -2.70 1.04 -4.83
N THR A 39 -2.48 -0.24 -4.57
CA THR A 39 -2.71 -1.34 -5.53
C THR A 39 -3.98 -2.13 -5.26
N TYR A 40 -4.96 -1.52 -4.60
CA TYR A 40 -6.26 -2.13 -4.29
C TYR A 40 -6.94 -2.88 -5.46
N PRO A 41 -6.92 -2.38 -6.71
CA PRO A 41 -7.56 -3.09 -7.82
C PRO A 41 -6.99 -4.49 -8.05
N LEU A 42 -5.69 -4.71 -7.84
CA LEU A 42 -5.04 -6.01 -8.07
C LEU A 42 -5.59 -7.13 -7.19
N ARG A 43 -6.25 -6.78 -6.08
CA ARG A 43 -6.95 -7.73 -5.20
C ARG A 43 -8.02 -8.54 -5.93
N TYR A 44 -8.64 -7.96 -6.95
CA TYR A 44 -9.83 -8.48 -7.63
C TYR A 44 -9.59 -8.78 -9.12
N MET A 45 -8.45 -8.35 -9.64
CA MET A 45 -8.10 -8.56 -11.04
C MET A 45 -7.55 -9.97 -11.30
N PRO A 46 -7.59 -10.46 -12.55
CA PRO A 46 -6.92 -11.70 -12.93
C PRO A 46 -5.44 -11.69 -12.54
N LYS A 47 -4.91 -12.86 -12.14
CA LYS A 47 -3.54 -12.99 -11.59
C LYS A 47 -2.42 -12.70 -12.60
N ASP A 48 -2.72 -12.74 -13.88
CA ASP A 48 -1.81 -12.45 -14.98
C ASP A 48 -1.73 -10.97 -15.35
N VAL A 49 -2.50 -10.12 -14.65
CA VAL A 49 -2.43 -8.67 -14.84
C VAL A 49 -1.16 -8.13 -14.21
N GLU A 50 -0.27 -7.63 -15.05
CA GLU A 50 0.99 -7.03 -14.63
C GLU A 50 0.87 -5.53 -14.40
N ILE A 51 1.57 -5.05 -13.36
CA ILE A 51 1.62 -3.61 -13.02
C ILE A 51 2.76 -2.88 -13.71
N THR A 52 3.72 -3.61 -14.26
CA THR A 52 4.92 -3.06 -14.90
C THR A 52 4.63 -2.00 -15.98
N PRO A 53 3.60 -2.14 -16.83
CA PRO A 53 3.27 -1.11 -17.83
C PRO A 53 2.91 0.26 -17.22
N PHE A 54 2.53 0.29 -15.94
CA PHE A 54 2.12 1.52 -15.24
C PHE A 54 3.23 2.16 -14.40
N ALA A 55 4.48 1.70 -14.51
CA ALA A 55 5.59 2.17 -13.69
C ALA A 55 5.73 3.71 -13.71
N ASP A 56 5.63 4.34 -14.88
CA ASP A 56 5.72 5.80 -15.02
C ASP A 56 4.54 6.54 -14.38
N ALA A 57 3.33 5.98 -14.46
CA ALA A 57 2.14 6.55 -13.83
C ALA A 57 2.25 6.46 -12.31
N ILE A 58 2.69 5.32 -11.79
CA ILE A 58 2.92 5.09 -10.35
C ILE A 58 4.04 6.01 -9.83
N ASP A 59 5.14 6.16 -10.57
CA ASP A 59 6.22 7.08 -10.21
C ASP A 59 5.72 8.53 -10.09
N ARG A 60 4.82 8.97 -10.97
CA ARG A 60 4.21 10.30 -10.87
C ARG A 60 3.35 10.44 -9.60
N VAL A 61 2.58 9.42 -9.26
CA VAL A 61 1.81 9.41 -8.00
C VAL A 61 2.77 9.48 -6.80
N PHE A 62 3.84 8.68 -6.78
CA PHE A 62 4.83 8.70 -5.70
C PHE A 62 5.50 10.06 -5.55
N ARG A 63 5.94 10.68 -6.65
CA ARG A 63 6.54 12.04 -6.63
C ARG A 63 5.56 13.08 -6.11
N ALA A 64 4.28 13.00 -6.49
CA ALA A 64 3.25 13.89 -6.01
C ALA A 64 3.00 13.72 -4.51
N LEU A 65 2.93 12.47 -3.99
CA LEU A 65 2.83 12.18 -2.56
C LEU A 65 4.00 12.80 -1.78
N ILE A 66 5.24 12.59 -2.26
CA ILE A 66 6.45 13.12 -1.64
C ILE A 66 6.43 14.65 -1.62
N GLN A 67 6.12 15.27 -2.74
CA GLN A 67 6.06 16.74 -2.86
C GLN A 67 5.00 17.36 -1.95
N LYS A 68 3.86 16.70 -1.82
CA LYS A 68 2.72 17.18 -1.02
C LYS A 68 2.78 16.77 0.45
N GLN A 69 3.78 15.98 0.85
CA GLN A 69 3.90 15.43 2.19
C GLN A 69 2.65 14.64 2.61
N ILE A 70 2.10 13.86 1.67
CA ILE A 70 1.01 12.91 1.91
C ILE A 70 1.63 11.53 2.13
N ALA A 71 1.21 10.83 3.17
CA ALA A 71 1.73 9.49 3.47
C ALA A 71 1.24 8.46 2.44
N LEU A 72 2.09 7.48 2.15
CA LEU A 72 1.68 6.24 1.50
C LEU A 72 1.30 5.22 2.56
N GLU A 73 0.10 4.66 2.51
CA GLU A 73 -0.26 3.53 3.37
C GLU A 73 0.42 2.25 2.90
N VAL A 74 0.97 1.50 3.86
CA VAL A 74 1.38 0.11 3.70
C VAL A 74 0.29 -0.75 4.31
N ASN A 75 -0.63 -1.22 3.48
CA ASN A 75 -1.80 -1.97 3.90
C ASN A 75 -1.46 -3.47 3.96
N ALA A 76 -1.58 -4.05 5.16
CA ALA A 76 -1.21 -5.45 5.42
C ALA A 76 -2.31 -6.46 5.05
N SER A 77 -3.52 -6.00 4.65
CA SER A 77 -4.63 -6.91 4.36
C SER A 77 -4.37 -7.85 3.18
N GLY A 78 -3.52 -7.44 2.24
CA GLY A 78 -3.17 -8.26 1.10
C GLY A 78 -2.46 -9.57 1.47
N PHE A 79 -1.79 -9.63 2.63
CA PHE A 79 -1.23 -10.88 3.14
C PHE A 79 -2.28 -11.94 3.51
N ARG A 80 -3.53 -11.52 3.79
CA ARG A 80 -4.67 -12.41 4.04
C ARG A 80 -5.37 -12.88 2.77
N GLN A 81 -4.92 -12.42 1.63
CA GLN A 81 -5.56 -12.62 0.34
C GLN A 81 -4.66 -13.38 -0.61
N GLU A 82 -5.21 -13.79 -1.75
CA GLU A 82 -4.45 -14.52 -2.76
C GLU A 82 -3.22 -13.78 -3.29
N ILE A 83 -3.22 -12.44 -3.24
CA ILE A 83 -2.08 -11.61 -3.65
C ILE A 83 -0.85 -11.84 -2.74
N GLY A 84 -1.05 -12.22 -1.46
CA GLY A 84 0.02 -12.67 -0.55
C GLY A 84 1.07 -11.63 -0.16
N GLU A 85 0.86 -10.34 -0.49
CA GLU A 85 1.77 -9.24 -0.17
C GLU A 85 1.00 -8.00 0.32
N SER A 86 1.72 -6.98 0.81
CA SER A 86 1.09 -5.70 1.19
C SER A 86 0.58 -4.93 -0.03
N LEU A 87 -0.28 -3.94 0.20
CA LEU A 87 -0.78 -3.03 -0.82
C LEU A 87 -0.30 -1.59 -0.51
N PRO A 88 0.71 -1.08 -1.26
CA PRO A 88 1.42 -1.72 -2.36
C PRO A 88 2.42 -2.79 -1.90
N GLY A 89 2.79 -3.67 -2.85
CA GLY A 89 3.78 -4.72 -2.63
C GLY A 89 5.22 -4.21 -2.47
N GLU A 90 6.11 -5.14 -2.09
CA GLU A 90 7.50 -4.84 -1.74
C GLU A 90 8.26 -4.10 -2.85
N ALA A 91 8.09 -4.50 -4.10
CA ALA A 91 8.77 -3.87 -5.24
C ALA A 91 8.42 -2.37 -5.37
N LEU A 92 7.14 -2.02 -5.21
CA LEU A 92 6.68 -0.64 -5.27
C LEU A 92 7.10 0.17 -4.05
N LEU A 93 7.13 -0.44 -2.85
CA LEU A 93 7.63 0.21 -1.64
C LEU A 93 9.13 0.54 -1.76
N ARG A 94 9.94 -0.37 -2.32
CA ARG A 94 11.34 -0.11 -2.63
C ARG A 94 11.48 1.03 -3.63
N ARG A 95 10.62 1.07 -4.66
CA ARG A 95 10.62 2.16 -5.63
C ARG A 95 10.27 3.50 -4.99
N TYR A 96 9.24 3.54 -4.14
CA TYR A 96 8.87 4.73 -3.36
C TYR A 96 10.05 5.23 -2.51
N TYR A 97 10.73 4.32 -1.82
CA TYR A 97 11.92 4.64 -1.01
C TYR A 97 13.06 5.20 -1.87
N GLN A 98 13.35 4.61 -3.05
CA GLN A 98 14.37 5.06 -3.99
C GLN A 98 14.09 6.46 -4.54
N LEU A 99 12.82 6.81 -4.71
CA LEU A 99 12.39 8.16 -5.13
C LEU A 99 12.48 9.20 -4.00
N GLY A 100 12.88 8.80 -2.80
CA GLY A 100 13.01 9.67 -1.63
C GLY A 100 11.80 9.66 -0.71
N GLY A 101 10.80 8.83 -0.97
CA GLY A 101 9.63 8.66 -0.10
C GLY A 101 10.01 8.06 1.27
N ARG A 102 9.54 8.68 2.33
CA ARG A 102 9.78 8.23 3.72
C ARG A 102 8.51 8.25 4.55
N LEU A 103 7.57 9.12 4.21
CA LEU A 103 6.33 9.28 4.96
C LEU A 103 5.36 8.15 4.60
N ILE A 104 5.19 7.22 5.54
CA ILE A 104 4.31 6.06 5.41
C ILE A 104 3.38 5.94 6.61
N THR A 105 2.22 5.35 6.41
CA THR A 105 1.35 4.82 7.46
C THR A 105 1.25 3.30 7.32
N MET A 106 0.77 2.60 8.35
CA MET A 106 0.49 1.17 8.29
C MET A 106 -0.95 0.89 8.72
N GLY A 107 -1.59 -0.07 8.04
CA GLY A 107 -2.93 -0.51 8.36
C GLY A 107 -3.08 -2.03 8.19
N ALA A 108 -3.78 -2.69 9.14
CA ALA A 108 -4.21 -4.07 8.98
C ALA A 108 -5.47 -4.19 8.12
N ASP A 109 -6.19 -3.07 7.91
CA ASP A 109 -7.47 -3.00 7.18
C ASP A 109 -8.47 -4.06 7.70
N ALA A 110 -8.58 -4.13 9.04
CA ALA A 110 -9.38 -5.13 9.73
C ALA A 110 -10.87 -4.78 9.63
N HIS A 111 -11.67 -5.71 9.10
CA HIS A 111 -13.14 -5.61 9.03
C HIS A 111 -13.81 -6.51 10.06
N VAL A 112 -13.04 -7.37 10.73
CA VAL A 112 -13.47 -8.21 11.84
C VAL A 112 -12.44 -8.15 12.98
N PRO A 113 -12.83 -8.35 14.25
CA PRO A 113 -11.91 -8.21 15.39
C PRO A 113 -10.66 -9.11 15.31
N ALA A 114 -10.78 -10.31 14.73
CA ALA A 114 -9.68 -11.25 14.58
C ALA A 114 -8.54 -10.73 13.69
N ASP A 115 -8.83 -9.82 12.76
CA ASP A 115 -7.84 -9.25 11.85
C ASP A 115 -7.10 -8.03 12.42
N THR A 116 -7.50 -7.55 13.61
CA THR A 116 -6.92 -6.34 14.20
C THR A 116 -5.42 -6.54 14.46
N GLY A 117 -4.60 -5.72 13.80
CA GLY A 117 -3.13 -5.77 13.91
C GLY A 117 -2.47 -6.93 13.17
N SER A 118 -3.24 -7.77 12.45
CA SER A 118 -2.68 -8.90 11.70
C SER A 118 -1.64 -8.44 10.69
N PHE A 119 -0.53 -9.21 10.58
CA PHE A 119 0.61 -8.95 9.69
C PHE A 119 1.37 -7.62 9.93
N ILE A 120 1.02 -6.81 10.94
CA ILE A 120 1.77 -5.59 11.27
C ILE A 120 3.22 -5.91 11.65
N PRO A 121 3.55 -6.92 12.49
CA PRO A 121 4.94 -7.30 12.79
C PRO A 121 5.74 -7.69 11.53
N ARG A 122 5.15 -8.48 10.63
CA ARG A 122 5.75 -8.85 9.34
C ARG A 122 6.01 -7.61 8.47
N THR A 123 5.05 -6.69 8.42
CA THR A 123 5.17 -5.42 7.68
C THR A 123 6.31 -4.56 8.24
N CYS A 124 6.44 -4.43 9.57
CA CYS A 124 7.55 -3.72 10.21
C CYS A 124 8.91 -4.32 9.82
N SER A 125 9.04 -5.65 9.89
CA SER A 125 10.28 -6.34 9.51
C SER A 125 10.62 -6.14 8.04
N MET A 126 9.63 -6.19 7.14
CA MET A 126 9.79 -5.92 5.71
C MET A 126 10.28 -4.49 5.46
N LEU A 127 9.64 -3.50 6.07
CA LEU A 127 9.99 -2.07 5.91
C LEU A 127 11.40 -1.77 6.42
N ARG A 128 11.81 -2.34 7.55
CA ARG A 128 13.19 -2.19 8.05
C ARG A 128 14.24 -2.72 7.09
N ARG A 129 14.01 -3.89 6.49
CA ARG A 129 14.93 -4.45 5.46
C ARG A 129 15.05 -3.55 4.22
N MET A 130 14.06 -2.67 3.98
CA MET A 130 14.10 -1.66 2.90
C MET A 130 14.78 -0.35 3.32
N GLY A 131 15.08 -0.17 4.62
CA GLY A 131 15.71 1.04 5.15
C GLY A 131 14.76 2.05 5.80
N PHE A 132 13.48 1.75 5.92
CA PHE A 132 12.58 2.58 6.73
C PHE A 132 12.91 2.40 8.21
N THR A 133 12.89 3.49 8.97
CA THR A 133 13.16 3.50 10.41
C THR A 133 11.91 3.73 11.24
N GLU A 134 10.89 4.32 10.62
CA GLU A 134 9.67 4.74 11.29
C GLU A 134 8.47 4.71 10.34
N TYR A 135 7.29 4.73 10.90
CA TYR A 135 6.02 5.03 10.24
C TYR A 135 5.31 6.16 10.96
N SER A 136 4.25 6.70 10.41
CA SER A 136 3.50 7.80 11.01
C SER A 136 2.11 7.38 11.46
N VAL A 137 1.68 7.91 12.61
CA VAL A 137 0.28 8.00 13.00
C VAL A 137 -0.15 9.46 12.96
N TYR A 138 -1.39 9.73 12.56
CA TYR A 138 -1.87 11.11 12.47
C TYR A 138 -2.62 11.54 13.73
N ARG A 139 -2.29 12.72 14.26
CA ARG A 139 -2.99 13.35 15.36
C ARG A 139 -3.30 14.81 15.00
N GLY A 140 -4.59 15.14 14.91
CA GLY A 140 -5.00 16.48 14.47
C GLY A 140 -4.43 16.84 13.09
N ARG A 141 -4.44 15.89 12.14
CA ARG A 141 -3.89 16.01 10.79
C ARG A 141 -2.37 16.27 10.73
N ARG A 142 -1.62 15.94 11.79
CA ARG A 142 -0.16 16.05 11.82
C ARG A 142 0.45 14.67 11.92
N PRO A 143 1.42 14.31 11.06
CA PRO A 143 2.12 13.05 11.17
C PRO A 143 2.99 13.04 12.43
N CYS A 144 2.83 12.01 13.25
CA CYS A 144 3.63 11.74 14.43
C CYS A 144 4.45 10.48 14.16
N PRO A 145 5.79 10.57 14.08
CA PRO A 145 6.63 9.43 13.80
C PRO A 145 6.59 8.41 14.94
N VAL A 146 6.57 7.15 14.57
CA VAL A 146 6.64 6.01 15.47
C VAL A 146 7.74 5.08 14.96
N PRO A 147 8.77 4.76 15.76
CA PRO A 147 9.82 3.84 15.37
C PRO A 147 9.25 2.47 14.99
N LEU A 148 9.82 1.82 13.99
CA LEU A 148 9.42 0.47 13.56
C LEU A 148 9.75 -0.63 14.59
N GLY A 149 10.34 -0.29 15.73
CA GLY A 149 10.73 -1.22 16.81
C GLY A 149 11.92 -2.11 16.41
N GLU A 150 12.37 -2.95 17.34
CA GLU A 150 13.40 -3.96 17.07
C GLU A 150 12.85 -5.12 16.26
N GLU A 151 13.73 -5.95 15.68
CA GLU A 151 13.33 -7.07 14.83
C GLU A 151 12.42 -8.05 15.59
N TYR A 152 11.21 -8.25 15.09
CA TYR A 152 10.31 -9.27 15.60
C TYR A 152 10.78 -10.62 15.05
N GLU A 153 11.54 -11.37 15.84
CA GLU A 153 11.81 -12.80 15.59
C GLU A 153 10.52 -13.60 15.86
N GLY A 154 9.52 -13.40 14.98
CA GLY A 154 8.23 -14.06 15.13
C GLY A 154 8.33 -15.54 14.81
N LYS A 155 7.84 -16.37 15.73
CA LYS A 155 7.34 -17.71 15.38
C LYS A 155 6.34 -17.53 14.24
N GLU A 156 6.48 -18.33 13.18
CA GLU A 156 5.54 -18.40 12.06
C GLU A 156 4.10 -18.28 12.59
N GLU A 157 3.37 -17.26 12.12
CA GLU A 157 1.95 -17.14 12.41
C GLU A 157 1.31 -18.41 11.88
N ARG A 158 0.90 -19.29 12.82
CA ARG A 158 0.20 -20.52 12.48
C ARG A 158 -1.02 -20.13 11.66
N SER A 159 -1.11 -20.66 10.44
CA SER A 159 -2.34 -20.60 9.66
C SER A 159 -3.44 -21.20 10.56
N LEU A 160 -4.39 -20.37 10.91
CA LEU A 160 -5.65 -20.84 11.49
C LEU A 160 -6.38 -21.59 10.37
N THR A 161 -6.21 -22.92 10.36
CA THR A 161 -7.03 -23.85 9.60
C THR A 161 -8.45 -23.87 10.17
#